data_9d62ec648faa08f07b8c6534684a2b55
#
_entry.id   9d62ec648faa08f07b8c6534684a2b55
#
_cell.length_a   1.000
_cell.length_b   1.000
_cell.length_c   1.000
_cell.angle_alpha   90.00
_cell.angle_beta   90.00
_cell.angle_gamma   90.00
#
_symmetry.space_group_name_H-M   'P 1'
#
loop_
_entity.id
_entity.type
_entity.pdbx_description
1 polymer ?
#
loop_
_entity_poly.entity_id
_entity_poly.type
_entity_poly.pdbx_seq_one_letter_code
_entity_poly.pdbx_strand_id
1 'polypeptide(L)'
;MARYVLRLCEDRCAPGVRTDPLPPCPRVLYVREGHITLTSGGNKQEIETNQAWFGTEDCTYAGGLGGATVLRYELVPEPAPPAAAGDRLEEAATRLLLAQPVELDPAQAWLIRCDRVDFAPGAVALPHGHRGGGIRCLIAGELRVQVGEQPARVMRPGDAWYESGREPVRADASPTEPTSFIRVAILPAEIRGQSSIWYVDPAAARVTPRQYTVFVDEPIALP
;
A
#
# COMPACT_ATOMS: atom_id res chain seq x y z
N MET A 1 23.29 -5.35 2.22
CA MET A 1 21.82 -5.47 2.16
C MET A 1 21.33 -5.96 3.51
N ALA A 2 20.35 -5.27 4.10
CA ALA A 2 19.64 -5.71 5.30
C ALA A 2 18.25 -6.23 4.91
N ARG A 3 17.69 -7.12 5.74
CA ARG A 3 16.43 -7.80 5.45
C ARG A 3 15.30 -7.20 6.27
N TYR A 4 14.22 -6.89 5.58
CA TYR A 4 12.99 -6.32 6.13
C TYR A 4 11.78 -7.07 5.58
N VAL A 5 10.62 -6.81 6.17
CA VAL A 5 9.34 -7.28 5.64
C VAL A 5 8.46 -6.07 5.36
N LEU A 6 8.06 -5.89 4.10
CA LEU A 6 6.94 -5.02 3.76
C LEU A 6 5.67 -5.85 3.89
N ARG A 7 4.72 -5.40 4.71
CA ARG A 7 3.47 -6.12 4.92
C ARG A 7 2.25 -5.22 4.76
N LEU A 8 1.14 -5.83 4.41
CA LEU A 8 -0.18 -5.22 4.32
C LEU A 8 -1.15 -5.99 5.20
N CYS A 9 -1.80 -5.28 6.09
CA CYS A 9 -2.92 -5.76 6.90
C CYS A 9 -4.20 -5.00 6.54
N GLU A 10 -5.34 -5.67 6.62
CA GLU A 10 -6.65 -5.06 6.67
C GLU A 10 -7.12 -5.04 8.13
N ASP A 11 -7.35 -3.85 8.65
CA ASP A 11 -7.89 -3.66 9.99
C ASP A 11 -9.34 -3.20 9.88
N ARG A 12 -10.24 -3.91 10.56
CA ARG A 12 -11.66 -3.57 10.68
C ARG A 12 -11.93 -3.12 12.09
N CYS A 13 -12.27 -1.86 12.27
CA CYS A 13 -12.59 -1.27 13.56
C CYS A 13 -14.10 -1.05 13.66
N ALA A 14 -14.75 -1.65 14.65
CA ALA A 14 -16.13 -1.33 14.99
C ALA A 14 -16.26 0.13 15.49
N PRO A 15 -17.47 0.71 15.51
CA PRO A 15 -17.70 2.08 15.96
C PRO A 15 -17.09 2.37 17.33
N GLY A 16 -16.20 3.37 17.41
CA GLY A 16 -15.54 3.80 18.65
C GLY A 16 -14.49 2.83 19.21
N VAL A 17 -14.30 1.67 18.60
CA VAL A 17 -13.30 0.69 19.05
C VAL A 17 -11.92 1.11 18.62
N ARG A 18 -10.99 1.13 19.59
CA ARG A 18 -9.60 1.50 19.41
C ARG A 18 -8.73 0.28 19.19
N THR A 19 -7.74 0.41 18.30
CA THR A 19 -6.68 -0.58 18.15
C THR A 19 -5.80 -0.63 19.39
N ASP A 20 -5.12 -1.76 19.62
CA ASP A 20 -3.97 -1.78 20.51
C ASP A 20 -2.88 -0.83 19.97
N PRO A 21 -1.96 -0.34 20.83
CA PRO A 21 -0.85 0.47 20.39
C PRO A 21 0.00 -0.27 19.34
N LEU A 22 0.16 0.34 18.20
CA LEU A 22 1.01 -0.16 17.11
C LEU A 22 2.45 0.35 17.33
N PRO A 23 3.46 -0.53 17.41
CA PRO A 23 4.83 -0.13 17.72
C PRO A 23 5.43 0.75 16.61
N PRO A 24 6.51 1.52 16.89
CA PRO A 24 7.18 2.38 15.92
C PRO A 24 7.67 1.59 14.71
N CYS A 25 7.33 2.05 13.51
CA CYS A 25 7.89 1.63 12.21
C CYS A 25 7.40 2.57 11.10
N PRO A 26 8.06 2.65 9.95
CA PRO A 26 7.49 3.30 8.78
C PRO A 26 6.15 2.66 8.42
N ARG A 27 5.07 3.43 8.55
CA ARG A 27 3.70 2.94 8.42
C ARG A 27 2.85 3.91 7.60
N VAL A 28 2.06 3.34 6.68
CA VAL A 28 0.99 4.05 5.98
C VAL A 28 -0.34 3.43 6.38
N LEU A 29 -1.29 4.28 6.78
CA LEU A 29 -2.69 3.93 6.98
C LEU A 29 -3.49 4.57 5.86
N TYR A 30 -4.22 3.76 5.09
CA TYR A 30 -5.17 4.25 4.08
C TYR A 30 -6.57 3.84 4.51
N VAL A 31 -7.46 4.80 4.70
CA VAL A 31 -8.86 4.54 5.08
C VAL A 31 -9.65 4.21 3.83
N ARG A 32 -10.02 2.92 3.70
CA ARG A 32 -10.81 2.42 2.59
C ARG A 32 -12.29 2.71 2.74
N GLU A 33 -12.80 2.58 3.99
CA GLU A 33 -14.21 2.79 4.32
C GLU A 33 -14.33 3.42 5.70
N GLY A 34 -15.31 4.31 5.88
CA GLY A 34 -15.55 5.02 7.14
C GLY A 34 -14.52 6.13 7.39
N HIS A 35 -14.22 6.38 8.65
CA HIS A 35 -13.17 7.30 9.09
C HIS A 35 -12.55 6.80 10.38
N ILE A 36 -11.36 7.26 10.70
CA ILE A 36 -10.66 6.94 11.95
C ILE A 36 -10.22 8.21 12.67
N THR A 37 -10.24 8.15 14.01
CA THR A 37 -9.52 9.11 14.86
C THR A 37 -8.17 8.50 15.21
N LEU A 38 -7.11 9.03 14.63
CA LEU A 38 -5.72 8.61 14.88
C LEU A 38 -5.10 9.41 16.01
N THR A 39 -4.33 8.74 16.88
CA THR A 39 -3.48 9.36 17.90
C THR A 39 -2.04 8.90 17.70
N SER A 40 -1.10 9.82 17.50
CA SER A 40 0.34 9.58 17.37
C SER A 40 1.11 10.79 17.91
N GLY A 41 2.21 10.55 18.66
CA GLY A 41 3.01 11.62 19.27
C GLY A 41 2.18 12.60 20.12
N GLY A 42 1.11 12.13 20.78
CA GLY A 42 0.19 12.96 21.57
C GLY A 42 -0.80 13.80 20.76
N ASN A 43 -0.71 13.84 19.44
CA ASN A 43 -1.62 14.54 18.56
C ASN A 43 -2.78 13.64 18.12
N LYS A 44 -3.96 14.24 17.96
CA LYS A 44 -5.14 13.58 17.39
C LYS A 44 -5.49 14.20 16.05
N GLN A 45 -5.87 13.37 15.09
CA GLN A 45 -6.36 13.80 13.79
C GLN A 45 -7.40 12.81 13.24
N GLU A 46 -8.33 13.34 12.47
CA GLU A 46 -9.31 12.54 11.71
C GLU A 46 -8.75 12.23 10.33
N ILE A 47 -8.92 10.96 9.91
CA ILE A 47 -8.56 10.50 8.57
C ILE A 47 -9.83 9.93 7.93
N GLU A 48 -10.25 10.55 6.87
CA GLU A 48 -11.49 10.20 6.16
C GLU A 48 -11.28 9.13 5.09
N THR A 49 -12.37 8.56 4.60
CA THR A 49 -12.36 7.65 3.44
C THR A 49 -11.57 8.25 2.28
N ASN A 50 -10.75 7.44 1.63
CA ASN A 50 -9.83 7.82 0.55
C ASN A 50 -8.74 8.81 0.96
N GLN A 51 -8.40 8.87 2.21
CA GLN A 51 -7.23 9.58 2.71
C GLN A 51 -6.20 8.59 3.25
N ALA A 52 -4.94 9.03 3.31
CA ALA A 52 -3.85 8.27 3.91
C ALA A 52 -3.06 9.12 4.90
N TRP A 53 -2.52 8.46 5.89
CA TRP A 53 -1.59 9.01 6.87
C TRP A 53 -0.28 8.22 6.83
N PHE A 54 0.82 8.91 7.05
CA PHE A 54 2.15 8.34 7.22
C PHE A 54 2.74 8.72 8.57
N GLY A 55 3.41 7.78 9.23
CA GLY A 55 4.19 8.03 10.43
C GLY A 55 5.19 6.91 10.71
N THR A 56 6.13 7.20 11.61
CA THR A 56 7.20 6.28 12.01
C THR A 56 7.17 5.97 13.51
N GLU A 57 6.37 6.73 14.27
CA GLU A 57 6.20 6.57 15.70
C GLU A 57 5.12 5.55 16.06
N ASP A 58 4.96 5.29 17.34
CA ASP A 58 3.81 4.53 17.83
C ASP A 58 2.51 5.29 17.56
N CYS A 59 1.46 4.54 17.33
CA CYS A 59 0.14 5.12 17.13
C CYS A 59 -0.98 4.17 17.57
N THR A 60 -2.15 4.77 17.81
CA THR A 60 -3.43 4.05 17.95
C THR A 60 -4.46 4.75 17.09
N TYR A 61 -5.50 4.04 16.67
CA TYR A 61 -6.64 4.66 16.03
C TYR A 61 -7.94 3.96 16.41
N ALA A 62 -9.04 4.69 16.32
CA ALA A 62 -10.39 4.19 16.59
C ALA A 62 -11.27 4.42 15.38
N GLY A 63 -12.16 3.45 15.11
CA GLY A 63 -13.20 3.62 14.09
C GLY A 63 -14.19 4.73 14.48
N GLY A 64 -14.63 5.52 13.50
CA GLY A 64 -15.69 6.51 13.69
C GLY A 64 -17.05 5.89 13.96
N LEU A 65 -18.12 6.69 13.91
CA LEU A 65 -19.49 6.25 14.26
C LEU A 65 -20.00 5.08 13.41
N GLY A 66 -19.55 4.94 12.18
CA GLY A 66 -19.89 3.83 11.26
C GLY A 66 -18.86 2.70 11.25
N GLY A 67 -17.85 2.76 12.11
CA GLY A 67 -16.67 1.89 12.01
C GLY A 67 -15.72 2.33 10.88
N ALA A 68 -14.69 1.53 10.65
CA ALA A 68 -13.73 1.80 9.57
C ALA A 68 -13.09 0.51 9.05
N THR A 69 -12.71 0.53 7.77
CA THR A 69 -11.80 -0.45 7.16
C THR A 69 -10.52 0.27 6.73
N VAL A 70 -9.39 -0.14 7.28
CA VAL A 70 -8.08 0.48 7.05
C VAL A 70 -7.13 -0.51 6.39
N LEU A 71 -6.46 -0.11 5.32
CA LEU A 71 -5.31 -0.81 4.75
C LEU A 71 -4.05 -0.27 5.44
N ARG A 72 -3.41 -1.09 6.26
CA ARG A 72 -2.20 -0.75 7.01
C ARG A 72 -0.99 -1.40 6.38
N TYR A 73 -0.11 -0.57 5.82
CA TYR A 73 1.17 -0.99 5.27
C TYR A 73 2.29 -0.65 6.23
N GLU A 74 3.21 -1.59 6.45
CA GLU A 74 4.31 -1.44 7.40
C GLU A 74 5.61 -1.99 6.81
N LEU A 75 6.71 -1.28 7.01
CA LEU A 75 8.06 -1.80 6.81
C LEU A 75 8.65 -2.12 8.18
N VAL A 76 8.90 -3.41 8.42
CA VAL A 76 9.40 -3.90 9.72
C VAL A 76 10.69 -4.72 9.54
N PRO A 77 11.55 -4.84 10.57
CA PRO A 77 12.73 -5.68 10.48
C PRO A 77 12.36 -7.17 10.32
N GLU A 78 13.27 -7.98 9.78
CA GLU A 78 13.15 -9.44 9.76
C GLU A 78 13.98 -10.04 10.91
N PRO A 79 13.41 -10.90 11.79
CA PRO A 79 12.06 -11.46 11.73
C PRO A 79 10.99 -10.42 12.08
N ALA A 80 9.89 -10.44 11.32
CA ALA A 80 8.79 -9.51 11.52
C ALA A 80 8.05 -9.83 12.84
N PRO A 81 7.75 -8.81 13.68
CA PRO A 81 6.88 -9.00 14.82
C PRO A 81 5.45 -9.36 14.35
N PRO A 82 4.60 -9.94 15.22
CA PRO A 82 3.21 -10.22 14.89
C PRO A 82 2.49 -9.01 14.28
N ALA A 83 1.62 -9.26 13.31
CA ALA A 83 0.88 -8.19 12.62
C ALA A 83 -0.25 -7.59 13.47
N ALA A 84 -0.77 -8.37 14.41
CA ALA A 84 -1.75 -7.96 15.40
C ALA A 84 -1.16 -8.08 16.79
N ALA A 85 -1.47 -7.14 17.67
CA ALA A 85 -1.25 -7.27 19.09
C ALA A 85 -2.56 -7.74 19.72
N GLY A 86 -2.61 -9.02 20.13
CA GLY A 86 -3.60 -9.55 21.03
C GLY A 86 -4.82 -10.22 20.43
N ASP A 87 -5.25 -11.27 21.12
CA ASP A 87 -6.45 -12.09 20.90
C ASP A 87 -7.76 -11.40 21.32
N ARG A 88 -7.87 -10.09 21.21
CA ARG A 88 -9.12 -9.41 21.60
C ARG A 88 -10.06 -9.32 20.41
N LEU A 89 -10.72 -10.41 20.25
CA LEU A 89 -12.13 -10.70 19.99
C LEU A 89 -13.01 -9.55 19.46
N GLU A 90 -13.59 -9.81 18.29
CA GLU A 90 -14.87 -9.33 17.74
C GLU A 90 -15.01 -7.86 17.35
N GLU A 91 -14.29 -6.91 17.97
CA GLU A 91 -14.53 -5.47 17.76
C GLU A 91 -13.44 -4.73 16.94
N ALA A 92 -12.20 -5.23 16.95
CA ALA A 92 -11.15 -4.79 16.06
C ALA A 92 -10.39 -6.02 15.51
N ALA A 93 -10.61 -6.35 14.24
CA ALA A 93 -10.01 -7.52 13.60
C ALA A 93 -8.91 -7.09 12.62
N THR A 94 -7.72 -7.64 12.79
CA THR A 94 -6.61 -7.51 11.85
C THR A 94 -6.47 -8.77 11.02
N ARG A 95 -6.45 -8.63 9.70
CA ARG A 95 -6.17 -9.70 8.76
C ARG A 95 -4.91 -9.38 7.97
N LEU A 96 -3.87 -10.20 8.08
CA LEU A 96 -2.69 -10.10 7.21
C LEU A 96 -3.10 -10.51 5.79
N LEU A 97 -2.97 -9.57 4.84
CA LEU A 97 -3.25 -9.81 3.41
C LEU A 97 -2.01 -10.30 2.68
N LEU A 98 -0.86 -9.68 2.95
CA LEU A 98 0.40 -10.02 2.30
C LEU A 98 1.58 -9.60 3.18
N ALA A 99 2.61 -10.45 3.23
CA ALA A 99 3.91 -10.12 3.80
C ALA A 99 4.99 -10.54 2.79
N GLN A 100 5.87 -9.60 2.46
CA GLN A 100 6.93 -9.79 1.47
C GLN A 100 8.29 -9.44 2.07
N PRO A 101 9.21 -10.40 2.17
CA PRO A 101 10.61 -10.09 2.46
C PRO A 101 11.20 -9.17 1.39
N VAL A 102 11.91 -8.14 1.83
CA VAL A 102 12.59 -7.18 0.96
C VAL A 102 14.01 -6.95 1.45
N GLU A 103 14.95 -6.82 0.52
CA GLU A 103 16.34 -6.49 0.81
C GLU A 103 16.60 -5.04 0.44
N LEU A 104 17.01 -4.23 1.41
CA LEU A 104 17.31 -2.81 1.23
C LEU A 104 18.76 -2.54 1.67
N ASP A 105 19.42 -1.63 0.97
CA ASP A 105 20.76 -1.20 1.36
C ASP A 105 20.68 -0.10 2.44
N PRO A 106 21.19 -0.33 3.65
CA PRO A 106 21.17 0.67 4.71
C PRO A 106 22.01 1.93 4.40
N ALA A 107 22.93 1.85 3.45
CA ALA A 107 23.74 3.00 3.02
C ALA A 107 22.98 3.90 2.02
N GLN A 108 21.88 3.42 1.45
CA GLN A 108 21.04 4.16 0.53
C GLN A 108 19.91 4.87 1.29
N ALA A 109 19.58 6.09 0.87
CA ALA A 109 18.39 6.78 1.36
C ALA A 109 17.12 6.25 0.65
N TRP A 110 16.09 6.01 1.43
CA TRP A 110 14.82 5.45 0.96
C TRP A 110 13.64 6.36 1.25
N LEU A 111 12.58 6.22 0.48
CA LEU A 111 11.29 6.82 0.75
C LEU A 111 10.19 5.75 0.70
N ILE A 112 9.08 6.03 1.38
CA ILE A 112 7.83 5.32 1.24
C ILE A 112 6.85 6.17 0.45
N ARG A 113 6.22 5.57 -0.56
CA ARG A 113 5.20 6.23 -1.37
C ARG A 113 3.90 5.46 -1.28
N CYS A 114 2.81 6.18 -1.00
CA CYS A 114 1.45 5.67 -1.11
C CYS A 114 0.71 6.44 -2.20
N ASP A 115 0.16 5.73 -3.16
CA ASP A 115 -0.69 6.30 -4.18
C ASP A 115 -1.89 5.42 -4.50
N ARG A 116 -2.95 6.05 -5.01
CA ARG A 116 -4.06 5.39 -5.70
C ARG A 116 -3.85 5.47 -7.19
N VAL A 117 -4.08 4.36 -7.85
CA VAL A 117 -4.00 4.23 -9.31
C VAL A 117 -5.38 3.88 -9.84
N ASP A 118 -5.91 4.76 -10.69
CA ASP A 118 -7.26 4.66 -11.26
C ASP A 118 -7.17 4.35 -12.76
N PHE A 119 -7.93 3.38 -13.22
CA PHE A 119 -8.07 2.97 -14.62
C PHE A 119 -9.48 3.22 -15.10
N ALA A 120 -9.62 3.80 -16.28
CA ALA A 120 -10.87 3.77 -17.02
C ALA A 120 -11.21 2.34 -17.49
N PRO A 121 -12.47 2.02 -17.75
CA PRO A 121 -12.86 0.73 -18.33
C PRO A 121 -12.05 0.42 -19.59
N GLY A 122 -11.52 -0.81 -19.67
CA GLY A 122 -10.73 -1.30 -20.81
C GLY A 122 -9.32 -0.73 -20.92
N ALA A 123 -8.87 0.08 -19.96
CA ALA A 123 -7.52 0.62 -19.99
C ALA A 123 -6.46 -0.47 -19.73
N VAL A 124 -5.33 -0.36 -20.44
CA VAL A 124 -4.22 -1.31 -20.36
C VAL A 124 -2.94 -0.60 -19.95
N ALA A 125 -2.32 -1.06 -18.87
CA ALA A 125 -0.95 -0.72 -18.54
C ALA A 125 -0.01 -1.67 -19.30
N LEU A 126 0.62 -1.16 -20.35
CA LEU A 126 1.60 -1.91 -21.15
C LEU A 126 2.80 -2.34 -20.30
N PRO A 127 3.59 -3.34 -20.74
CA PRO A 127 4.71 -3.85 -19.95
C PRO A 127 5.64 -2.76 -19.45
N HIS A 128 5.75 -2.64 -18.14
CA HIS A 128 6.51 -1.63 -17.42
C HIS A 128 7.06 -2.21 -16.12
N GLY A 129 8.07 -1.57 -15.56
CA GLY A 129 8.56 -1.86 -14.23
C GLY A 129 8.60 -0.61 -13.36
N HIS A 130 9.15 -0.76 -12.16
CA HIS A 130 9.25 0.30 -11.16
C HIS A 130 10.67 0.40 -10.60
N ARG A 131 11.05 1.56 -10.08
CA ARG A 131 12.35 1.79 -9.43
C ARG A 131 12.44 1.23 -8.01
N GLY A 132 11.46 0.45 -7.56
CA GLY A 132 11.46 -0.23 -6.28
C GLY A 132 10.24 -1.13 -6.12
N GLY A 133 10.30 -1.98 -5.11
CA GLY A 133 9.25 -2.95 -4.81
C GLY A 133 8.11 -2.34 -4.01
N GLY A 134 6.91 -2.91 -4.16
CA GLY A 134 5.76 -2.46 -3.38
C GLY A 134 4.60 -3.44 -3.41
N ILE A 135 3.71 -3.30 -2.44
CA ILE A 135 2.46 -4.06 -2.33
C ILE A 135 1.32 -3.21 -2.86
N ARG A 136 0.44 -3.87 -3.63
CA ARG A 136 -0.81 -3.32 -4.15
C ARG A 136 -1.98 -4.05 -3.50
N CYS A 137 -3.10 -3.34 -3.36
CA CYS A 137 -4.38 -3.91 -2.95
C CYS A 137 -5.48 -3.34 -3.85
N LEU A 138 -6.21 -4.22 -4.55
CA LEU A 138 -7.34 -3.78 -5.34
C LEU A 138 -8.46 -3.30 -4.42
N ILE A 139 -9.02 -2.13 -4.70
CA ILE A 139 -10.11 -1.54 -3.91
C ILE A 139 -11.43 -1.44 -4.70
N ALA A 140 -11.37 -1.42 -6.03
CA ALA A 140 -12.56 -1.38 -6.89
C ALA A 140 -12.29 -2.03 -8.25
N GLY A 141 -13.34 -2.56 -8.87
CA GLY A 141 -13.29 -3.17 -10.19
C GLY A 141 -12.59 -4.53 -10.24
N GLU A 142 -12.06 -4.87 -11.41
CA GLU A 142 -11.28 -6.09 -11.66
C GLU A 142 -10.01 -5.74 -12.44
N LEU A 143 -8.89 -6.35 -12.10
CA LEU A 143 -7.61 -6.13 -12.76
C LEU A 143 -6.94 -7.46 -13.09
N ARG A 144 -6.65 -7.71 -14.36
CA ARG A 144 -5.84 -8.85 -14.77
C ARG A 144 -4.37 -8.42 -14.78
N VAL A 145 -3.56 -9.00 -13.89
CA VAL A 145 -2.15 -8.65 -13.68
C VAL A 145 -1.26 -9.81 -14.11
N GLN A 146 -0.23 -9.51 -14.89
CA GLN A 146 0.85 -10.43 -15.23
C GLN A 146 2.19 -9.82 -14.80
N VAL A 147 2.95 -10.52 -13.97
CA VAL A 147 4.28 -10.12 -13.51
C VAL A 147 5.32 -11.04 -14.14
N GLY A 148 6.22 -10.49 -14.94
CA GLY A 148 7.22 -11.25 -15.68
C GLY A 148 6.59 -12.33 -16.56
N GLU A 149 7.15 -13.54 -16.49
CA GLU A 149 6.69 -14.73 -17.21
C GLU A 149 5.61 -15.53 -16.46
N GLN A 150 5.19 -15.08 -15.27
CA GLN A 150 4.19 -15.80 -14.50
C GLN A 150 2.81 -15.74 -15.20
N PRO A 151 1.95 -16.75 -15.01
CA PRO A 151 0.59 -16.70 -15.50
C PRO A 151 -0.15 -15.46 -14.96
N ALA A 152 -0.92 -14.83 -15.84
CA ALA A 152 -1.74 -13.71 -15.44
C ALA A 152 -2.79 -14.13 -14.40
N ARG A 153 -3.00 -13.27 -13.39
CA ARG A 153 -3.98 -13.46 -12.32
C ARG A 153 -5.03 -12.38 -12.39
N VAL A 154 -6.27 -12.74 -12.08
CA VAL A 154 -7.37 -11.79 -11.95
C VAL A 154 -7.47 -11.39 -10.48
N MET A 155 -7.32 -10.09 -10.22
CA MET A 155 -7.42 -9.47 -8.90
C MET A 155 -8.81 -8.87 -8.72
N ARG A 156 -9.37 -9.03 -7.52
CA ARG A 156 -10.67 -8.51 -7.08
C ARG A 156 -10.50 -7.62 -5.83
N PRO A 157 -11.47 -6.79 -5.47
CA PRO A 157 -11.38 -5.96 -4.27
C PRO A 157 -11.01 -6.77 -3.02
N GLY A 158 -9.94 -6.34 -2.34
CA GLY A 158 -9.32 -7.03 -1.22
C GLY A 158 -8.17 -7.96 -1.58
N ASP A 159 -7.94 -8.28 -2.86
CA ASP A 159 -6.75 -9.03 -3.27
C ASP A 159 -5.51 -8.13 -3.24
N ALA A 160 -4.41 -8.70 -2.72
CA ALA A 160 -3.12 -8.05 -2.64
C ALA A 160 -2.06 -8.79 -3.47
N TRP A 161 -1.13 -8.01 -4.06
CA TRP A 161 0.03 -8.58 -4.77
C TRP A 161 1.27 -7.71 -4.62
N TYR A 162 2.41 -8.33 -4.81
CA TYR A 162 3.71 -7.67 -4.77
C TYR A 162 4.30 -7.59 -6.17
N GLU A 163 4.94 -6.46 -6.45
CA GLU A 163 5.81 -6.27 -7.62
C GLU A 163 7.17 -5.80 -7.11
N SER A 164 8.23 -6.51 -7.50
CA SER A 164 9.61 -6.19 -7.11
C SER A 164 10.14 -4.91 -7.77
N GLY A 165 9.50 -4.51 -8.85
CA GLY A 165 9.93 -3.42 -9.73
C GLY A 165 10.92 -3.86 -10.82
N ARG A 166 11.50 -5.05 -10.69
CA ARG A 166 12.52 -5.59 -11.62
C ARG A 166 11.89 -6.30 -12.82
N GLU A 167 10.84 -7.08 -12.58
CA GLU A 167 10.12 -7.78 -13.64
C GLU A 167 9.11 -6.83 -14.30
N PRO A 168 8.99 -6.90 -15.64
CA PRO A 168 7.92 -6.18 -16.33
C PRO A 168 6.53 -6.64 -15.87
N VAL A 169 5.64 -5.69 -15.70
CA VAL A 169 4.24 -5.94 -15.33
C VAL A 169 3.33 -5.42 -16.42
N ARG A 170 2.36 -6.23 -16.81
CA ARG A 170 1.21 -5.85 -17.63
C ARG A 170 -0.04 -5.91 -16.77
N ALA A 171 -0.92 -4.91 -16.90
CA ALA A 171 -2.21 -4.90 -16.22
C ALA A 171 -3.32 -4.45 -17.17
N ASP A 172 -4.37 -5.28 -17.26
CA ASP A 172 -5.55 -5.03 -18.09
C ASP A 172 -6.75 -4.82 -17.14
N ALA A 173 -7.34 -3.61 -17.17
CA ALA A 173 -8.50 -3.27 -16.35
C ALA A 173 -9.80 -3.88 -16.90
N SER A 174 -10.80 -4.02 -16.05
CA SER A 174 -12.15 -4.42 -16.42
C SER A 174 -12.63 -3.64 -17.65
N PRO A 175 -13.22 -4.30 -18.67
CA PRO A 175 -13.73 -3.60 -19.84
C PRO A 175 -15.01 -2.79 -19.56
N THR A 176 -15.68 -3.03 -18.43
CA THR A 176 -17.04 -2.52 -18.17
C THR A 176 -17.12 -1.58 -16.98
N GLU A 177 -16.16 -1.59 -16.08
CA GLU A 177 -16.18 -0.77 -14.85
C GLU A 177 -14.83 -0.13 -14.53
N PRO A 178 -14.83 1.03 -13.86
CA PRO A 178 -13.60 1.63 -13.36
C PRO A 178 -12.87 0.70 -12.39
N THR A 179 -11.56 0.71 -12.45
CA THR A 179 -10.72 -0.15 -11.60
C THR A 179 -9.72 0.71 -10.83
N SER A 180 -9.58 0.44 -9.53
CA SER A 180 -8.67 1.20 -8.66
C SER A 180 -7.92 0.31 -7.69
N PHE A 181 -6.66 0.61 -7.45
CA PHE A 181 -5.87 -0.01 -6.38
C PHE A 181 -5.04 1.00 -5.60
N ILE A 182 -4.73 0.65 -4.36
CA ILE A 182 -3.75 1.36 -3.53
C ILE A 182 -2.41 0.64 -3.65
N ARG A 183 -1.34 1.43 -3.87
CA ARG A 183 0.04 0.96 -3.88
C ARG A 183 0.83 1.63 -2.77
N VAL A 184 1.57 0.83 -1.99
CA VAL A 184 2.65 1.34 -1.15
C VAL A 184 3.96 0.71 -1.60
N ALA A 185 4.93 1.55 -1.93
CA ALA A 185 6.23 1.14 -2.45
C ALA A 185 7.38 1.76 -1.65
N ILE A 186 8.47 1.00 -1.52
CA ILE A 186 9.75 1.49 -0.99
C ILE A 186 10.64 1.82 -2.18
N LEU A 187 11.04 3.06 -2.30
CA LEU A 187 11.71 3.63 -3.48
C LEU A 187 13.00 4.34 -3.07
N PRO A 188 13.99 4.47 -3.97
CA PRO A 188 15.14 5.34 -3.74
C PRO A 188 14.69 6.78 -3.48
N ALA A 189 15.23 7.43 -2.44
CA ALA A 189 14.81 8.78 -2.04
C ALA A 189 15.06 9.85 -3.13
N GLU A 190 16.01 9.60 -4.03
CA GLU A 190 16.35 10.48 -5.16
C GLU A 190 15.21 10.73 -6.15
N ILE A 191 14.21 9.80 -6.18
CA ILE A 191 13.04 9.94 -7.07
C ILE A 191 11.83 10.57 -6.41
N ARG A 192 11.98 11.22 -5.26
CA ARG A 192 10.90 11.95 -4.60
C ARG A 192 10.27 12.96 -5.57
N GLY A 193 8.95 12.96 -5.67
CA GLY A 193 8.20 13.82 -6.61
C GLY A 193 8.30 13.41 -8.08
N GLN A 194 9.02 12.34 -8.41
CA GLN A 194 9.19 11.87 -9.79
C GLN A 194 8.47 10.54 -10.02
N SER A 195 8.23 10.18 -11.28
CA SER A 195 7.71 8.86 -11.65
C SER A 195 8.69 7.74 -11.29
N SER A 196 8.17 6.67 -10.70
CA SER A 196 8.95 5.44 -10.48
C SER A 196 8.91 4.47 -11.66
N ILE A 197 8.12 4.76 -12.70
CA ILE A 197 7.88 3.85 -13.82
C ILE A 197 9.00 3.92 -14.85
N TRP A 198 9.35 2.76 -15.39
CA TRP A 198 10.06 2.62 -16.65
C TRP A 198 9.29 1.66 -17.57
N TYR A 199 9.35 1.85 -18.88
CA TYR A 199 8.63 1.04 -19.87
C TYR A 199 9.59 0.14 -20.63
N VAL A 200 9.16 -1.10 -20.93
CA VAL A 200 9.91 -2.03 -21.79
C VAL A 200 10.02 -1.46 -23.20
N ASP A 201 8.88 -0.95 -23.73
CA ASP A 201 8.86 -0.18 -24.97
C ASP A 201 8.76 1.32 -24.62
N PRO A 202 9.77 2.14 -24.95
CA PRO A 202 9.71 3.58 -24.71
C PRO A 202 8.52 4.29 -25.37
N ALA A 203 7.96 3.75 -26.47
CA ALA A 203 6.77 4.31 -27.09
C ALA A 203 5.53 4.20 -26.18
N ALA A 204 5.49 3.19 -25.29
CA ALA A 204 4.42 3.01 -24.32
C ALA A 204 4.33 4.16 -23.30
N ALA A 205 5.41 4.90 -23.07
CA ALA A 205 5.44 6.06 -22.17
C ALA A 205 4.52 7.21 -22.64
N ARG A 206 4.13 7.22 -23.91
CA ARG A 206 3.22 8.21 -24.51
C ARG A 206 1.74 7.92 -24.22
N VAL A 207 1.45 6.71 -23.73
CA VAL A 207 0.10 6.28 -23.39
C VAL A 207 -0.04 6.28 -21.87
N THR A 208 -0.86 7.17 -21.34
CA THR A 208 -1.15 7.24 -19.90
C THR A 208 -2.56 6.72 -19.62
N PRO A 209 -2.74 5.38 -19.55
CA PRO A 209 -4.08 4.78 -19.41
C PRO A 209 -4.65 4.92 -18.00
N ARG A 210 -3.94 5.55 -17.08
CA ARG A 210 -4.26 5.60 -15.66
C ARG A 210 -3.95 6.97 -15.06
N GLN A 211 -4.66 7.28 -13.99
CA GLN A 211 -4.42 8.46 -13.16
C GLN A 211 -3.78 8.05 -11.83
N TYR A 212 -2.96 8.93 -11.28
CA TYR A 212 -2.31 8.75 -9.98
C TYR A 212 -2.74 9.84 -9.01
N THR A 213 -3.13 9.42 -7.80
CA THR A 213 -3.31 10.33 -6.67
C THR A 213 -2.26 9.93 -5.62
N VAL A 214 -1.24 10.78 -5.43
CA VAL A 214 -0.18 10.54 -4.43
C VAL A 214 -0.64 11.09 -3.09
N PHE A 215 -0.71 10.24 -2.08
CA PHE A 215 -1.06 10.61 -0.70
C PHE A 215 0.18 10.82 0.17
N VAL A 216 1.22 10.00 -0.04
CA VAL A 216 2.46 9.98 0.73
C VAL A 216 3.63 9.84 -0.23
N ASP A 217 4.69 10.62 -0.02
CA ASP A 217 5.96 10.53 -0.76
C ASP A 217 7.08 11.05 0.16
N GLU A 218 7.36 10.28 1.24
CA GLU A 218 8.15 10.75 2.36
C GLU A 218 9.41 9.91 2.59
N PRO A 219 10.56 10.55 2.88
CA PRO A 219 11.76 9.83 3.25
C PRO A 219 11.55 9.03 4.54
N ILE A 220 12.20 7.88 4.61
CA ILE A 220 12.17 7.00 5.77
C ILE A 220 13.58 6.65 6.24
N ALA A 221 13.74 6.51 7.58
CA ALA A 221 14.81 5.73 8.15
C ALA A 221 14.39 4.25 8.11
N LEU A 222 15.33 3.35 7.79
CA LEU A 222 15.07 1.92 7.86
C LEU A 222 14.97 1.50 9.34
N PRO A 223 13.98 0.66 9.71
CA PRO A 223 13.74 0.23 11.08
C PRO A 223 14.80 -0.71 11.63
#